data_197f2f9384e3dc41df495d7fcb31b0ba
#
_entry.id   197f2f9384e3dc41df495d7fcb31b0ba
#
_cell.length_a   1.000
_cell.length_b   1.000
_cell.length_c   1.000
_cell.angle_alpha   90.00
_cell.angle_beta   90.00
_cell.angle_gamma   90.00
#
_symmetry.space_group_name_H-M   'P 1'
#
loop_
_entity.id
_entity.type
_entity.pdbx_description
1 polymer ?
#
loop_
_entity_poly.entity_id
_entity_poly.type
_entity_poly.pdbx_seq_one_letter_code
_entity_poly.pdbx_strand_id
1 'polypeptide(L)'
;MEGLNRAELFKDAQFLQTPEGLLGGTVVLLLFWLLLRLLERWGTSSWSPVIRAVRRPLVFGFGLALFVGWIFGLLAHNLSALTERDVARLTTSIVLIVIGRALIVGGLKFLHSAAFNRWLMREIENERERAMMLSLLDRIYSIVIVLVTFAAIMVAFGVSPTAVGAVLGGAGIGIGFGTQQISQNFLSGLMLFFNRPFAEGDWIKVSSFEGTVERIGWYHTRICTFDQRPLFIPNALFATTPIENPGRMYHRRICEEISLRYEDLGCVSQIVSDVKQMLQQHPAIDQSKTILVNFNQWGSSSINVMIYAFTKTTDWSLWLDQQQDVFLKVADIVKAAGADFAFPSTTLYASPGVLSLQAAAPRPDTKQ
;
A
#
# COMPACT_ATOMS: atom_id res chain seq x y z
N MET A 1 36.60 -27.02 -8.26
CA MET A 1 36.92 -26.69 -9.67
C MET A 1 37.76 -25.41 -9.73
N GLU A 2 38.91 -25.50 -9.12
CA GLU A 2 39.94 -24.44 -9.13
C GLU A 2 41.06 -24.91 -10.03
N GLY A 3 41.10 -24.46 -11.24
CA GLY A 3 42.19 -24.89 -12.13
C GLY A 3 42.02 -24.51 -13.59
N LEU A 4 41.21 -23.52 -13.91
CA LEU A 4 41.35 -22.85 -15.18
C LEU A 4 42.61 -21.99 -15.08
N ASN A 5 43.66 -22.55 -15.66
CA ASN A 5 45.02 -22.10 -15.61
C ASN A 5 45.12 -20.64 -16.07
N ARG A 6 45.35 -19.71 -15.15
CA ARG A 6 45.51 -18.28 -15.40
C ARG A 6 46.54 -18.02 -16.51
N ALA A 7 47.49 -18.95 -16.70
CA ALA A 7 48.48 -18.90 -17.79
C ALA A 7 47.90 -19.10 -19.20
N GLU A 8 46.78 -19.83 -19.35
CA GLU A 8 46.13 -19.99 -20.66
C GLU A 8 45.33 -18.73 -21.05
N LEU A 9 44.64 -18.08 -20.09
CA LEU A 9 43.98 -16.79 -20.34
C LEU A 9 44.97 -15.69 -20.76
N PHE A 10 46.23 -15.74 -20.28
CA PHE A 10 47.28 -14.79 -20.68
C PHE A 10 47.85 -15.10 -22.05
N LYS A 11 47.92 -16.35 -22.48
CA LYS A 11 48.29 -16.72 -23.86
C LYS A 11 47.27 -16.22 -24.88
N ASP A 12 45.98 -16.27 -24.52
CA ASP A 12 44.90 -15.76 -25.38
C ASP A 12 44.94 -14.22 -25.50
N ALA A 13 45.38 -13.50 -24.46
CA ALA A 13 45.56 -12.04 -24.49
C ALA A 13 46.75 -11.63 -25.41
N GLN A 14 47.85 -12.41 -25.42
CA GLN A 14 48.98 -12.19 -26.35
C GLN A 14 48.59 -12.46 -27.84
N PHE A 15 47.70 -13.41 -28.07
CA PHE A 15 47.16 -13.67 -29.40
C PHE A 15 46.44 -12.45 -30.00
N LEU A 16 45.69 -11.70 -29.20
CA LEU A 16 44.98 -10.48 -29.63
C LEU A 16 45.93 -9.31 -29.99
N GLN A 17 47.20 -9.39 -29.58
CA GLN A 17 48.24 -8.40 -29.91
C GLN A 17 48.93 -8.67 -31.26
N THR A 18 48.76 -9.86 -31.82
CA THR A 18 49.25 -10.20 -33.15
C THR A 18 48.32 -9.66 -34.24
N PRO A 19 48.82 -9.40 -35.49
CA PRO A 19 47.96 -9.03 -36.61
C PRO A 19 46.84 -10.04 -36.86
N GLU A 20 47.10 -11.33 -36.60
CA GLU A 20 46.14 -12.42 -36.75
C GLU A 20 45.05 -12.34 -35.67
N GLY A 21 45.42 -11.97 -34.45
CA GLY A 21 44.46 -11.75 -33.35
C GLY A 21 43.55 -10.54 -33.57
N LEU A 22 44.07 -9.46 -34.17
CA LEU A 22 43.29 -8.31 -34.61
C LEU A 22 42.28 -8.70 -35.70
N LEU A 23 42.71 -9.49 -36.70
CA LEU A 23 41.81 -10.00 -37.73
C LEU A 23 40.72 -10.91 -37.10
N GLY A 24 41.12 -11.79 -36.19
CA GLY A 24 40.18 -12.63 -35.43
C GLY A 24 39.17 -11.80 -34.62
N GLY A 25 39.65 -10.79 -33.89
CA GLY A 25 38.79 -9.88 -33.11
C GLY A 25 37.81 -9.08 -33.97
N THR A 26 38.22 -8.60 -35.14
CA THR A 26 37.34 -7.90 -36.09
C THR A 26 36.29 -8.83 -36.71
N VAL A 27 36.63 -10.08 -36.96
CA VAL A 27 35.69 -11.11 -37.45
C VAL A 27 34.65 -11.40 -36.35
N VAL A 28 35.06 -11.58 -35.10
CA VAL A 28 34.15 -11.77 -33.98
C VAL A 28 33.21 -10.57 -33.80
N LEU A 29 33.73 -9.34 -33.94
CA LEU A 29 32.91 -8.13 -33.90
C LEU A 29 31.88 -8.08 -35.04
N LEU A 30 32.28 -8.47 -36.25
CA LEU A 30 31.36 -8.54 -37.40
C LEU A 30 30.29 -9.59 -37.19
N LEU A 31 30.64 -10.77 -36.68
CA LEU A 31 29.68 -11.83 -36.32
C LEU A 31 28.73 -11.36 -35.21
N PHE A 32 29.22 -10.69 -34.19
CA PHE A 32 28.43 -10.12 -33.13
C PHE A 32 27.48 -9.02 -33.64
N TRP A 33 27.96 -8.15 -34.52
CA TRP A 33 27.12 -7.15 -35.18
C TRP A 33 26.02 -7.80 -36.03
N LEU A 34 26.36 -8.85 -36.77
CA LEU A 34 25.41 -9.61 -37.60
C LEU A 34 24.37 -10.29 -36.75
N LEU A 35 24.77 -10.90 -35.61
CA LEU A 35 23.87 -11.52 -34.63
C LEU A 35 22.87 -10.50 -34.08
N LEU A 36 23.36 -9.35 -33.64
CA LEU A 36 22.49 -8.28 -33.13
C LEU A 36 21.53 -7.75 -34.21
N ARG A 37 21.97 -7.72 -35.47
CA ARG A 37 21.13 -7.32 -36.60
C ARG A 37 20.07 -8.37 -36.94
N LEU A 38 20.38 -9.65 -36.80
CA LEU A 38 19.43 -10.74 -36.94
C LEU A 38 18.41 -10.72 -35.84
N LEU A 39 18.82 -10.55 -34.56
CA LEU A 39 17.96 -10.39 -33.43
C LEU A 39 17.03 -9.17 -33.57
N GLU A 40 17.52 -8.07 -34.16
CA GLU A 40 16.65 -6.90 -34.46
C GLU A 40 15.60 -7.22 -35.51
N ARG A 41 15.90 -8.08 -36.50
CA ARG A 41 14.91 -8.49 -37.52
C ARG A 41 13.90 -9.49 -37.04
N TRP A 42 14.31 -10.38 -36.16
CA TRP A 42 13.46 -11.45 -35.61
C TRP A 42 12.73 -11.04 -34.30
N GLY A 43 13.18 -9.96 -33.68
CA GLY A 43 12.55 -9.44 -32.46
C GLY A 43 11.15 -8.90 -32.72
N THR A 44 10.28 -9.12 -31.72
CA THR A 44 8.93 -8.52 -31.72
C THR A 44 9.01 -6.99 -31.74
N SER A 45 7.95 -6.32 -32.17
CA SER A 45 7.90 -4.86 -32.31
C SER A 45 8.29 -4.09 -31.03
N SER A 46 8.17 -4.72 -29.86
CA SER A 46 8.53 -4.14 -28.55
C SER A 46 10.03 -4.17 -28.27
N TRP A 47 10.79 -5.17 -28.78
CA TRP A 47 12.20 -5.36 -28.49
C TRP A 47 13.13 -4.77 -29.55
N SER A 48 12.65 -4.64 -30.78
CA SER A 48 13.47 -4.14 -31.89
C SER A 48 14.07 -2.73 -31.66
N PRO A 49 13.35 -1.74 -31.07
CA PRO A 49 13.95 -0.44 -30.76
C PRO A 49 15.00 -0.49 -29.65
N VAL A 50 14.85 -1.41 -28.68
CA VAL A 50 15.84 -1.62 -27.61
C VAL A 50 17.12 -2.21 -28.19
N ILE A 51 17.02 -3.27 -28.99
CA ILE A 51 18.16 -3.91 -29.65
C ILE A 51 18.94 -2.91 -30.57
N ARG A 52 18.21 -2.09 -31.32
CA ARG A 52 18.78 -1.04 -32.17
C ARG A 52 19.54 0.01 -31.35
N ALA A 53 19.00 0.42 -30.20
CA ALA A 53 19.62 1.42 -29.34
C ALA A 53 20.91 0.89 -28.68
N VAL A 54 20.92 -0.38 -28.30
CA VAL A 54 22.07 -1.04 -27.63
C VAL A 54 23.17 -1.46 -28.64
N ARG A 55 22.80 -1.82 -29.86
CA ARG A 55 23.74 -2.29 -30.88
C ARG A 55 24.88 -1.31 -31.16
N ARG A 56 24.57 -0.02 -31.38
CA ARG A 56 25.59 0.99 -31.68
C ARG A 56 26.63 1.14 -30.56
N PRO A 57 26.24 1.40 -29.27
CA PRO A 57 27.23 1.53 -28.21
C PRO A 57 28.01 0.25 -27.96
N LEU A 58 27.42 -0.95 -28.11
CA LEU A 58 28.14 -2.21 -27.93
C LEU A 58 29.18 -2.42 -29.01
N VAL A 59 28.80 -2.35 -30.29
CA VAL A 59 29.71 -2.61 -31.39
C VAL A 59 30.86 -1.58 -31.45
N PHE A 60 30.55 -0.29 -31.30
CA PHE A 60 31.55 0.76 -31.27
C PHE A 60 32.45 0.64 -30.02
N GLY A 61 31.88 0.34 -28.86
CA GLY A 61 32.65 0.22 -27.64
C GLY A 61 33.56 -1.00 -27.59
N PHE A 62 33.09 -2.17 -28.05
CA PHE A 62 33.95 -3.34 -28.20
C PHE A 62 35.05 -3.11 -29.24
N GLY A 63 34.75 -2.42 -30.37
CA GLY A 63 35.74 -2.01 -31.34
C GLY A 63 36.81 -1.09 -30.74
N LEU A 64 36.36 -0.10 -29.94
CA LEU A 64 37.27 0.79 -29.23
C LEU A 64 38.12 0.03 -28.19
N ALA A 65 37.54 -0.91 -27.45
CA ALA A 65 38.27 -1.71 -26.48
C ALA A 65 39.35 -2.58 -27.14
N LEU A 66 39.04 -3.20 -28.28
CA LEU A 66 40.03 -3.96 -29.08
C LEU A 66 41.14 -3.06 -29.59
N PHE A 67 40.78 -1.89 -30.14
CA PHE A 67 41.77 -0.93 -30.70
C PHE A 67 42.67 -0.36 -29.60
N VAL A 68 42.10 0.04 -28.48
CA VAL A 68 42.88 0.54 -27.33
C VAL A 68 43.73 -0.57 -26.73
N GLY A 69 43.19 -1.78 -26.56
CA GLY A 69 43.96 -2.95 -26.09
C GLY A 69 45.15 -3.24 -26.98
N TRP A 70 44.98 -3.15 -28.30
CA TRP A 70 46.06 -3.32 -29.28
C TRP A 70 47.14 -2.23 -29.20
N ILE A 71 46.75 -0.93 -29.16
CA ILE A 71 47.68 0.20 -29.00
C ILE A 71 48.48 0.08 -27.70
N PHE A 72 47.79 -0.15 -26.58
CA PHE A 72 48.46 -0.29 -25.28
C PHE A 72 49.36 -1.55 -25.23
N GLY A 73 48.97 -2.64 -25.91
CA GLY A 73 49.80 -3.83 -26.06
C GLY A 73 51.08 -3.53 -26.82
N LEU A 74 51.02 -2.80 -27.93
CA LEU A 74 52.18 -2.31 -28.71
C LEU A 74 53.06 -1.38 -27.86
N LEU A 75 52.48 -0.45 -27.13
CA LEU A 75 53.19 0.47 -26.22
C LEU A 75 53.88 -0.27 -25.08
N ALA A 76 53.24 -1.26 -24.48
CA ALA A 76 53.81 -2.09 -23.43
C ALA A 76 55.00 -2.91 -23.91
N HIS A 77 54.92 -3.41 -25.15
CA HIS A 77 56.03 -4.15 -25.78
C HIS A 77 57.26 -3.25 -26.11
N ASN A 78 57.03 -2.00 -26.51
CA ASN A 78 58.09 -1.09 -26.94
C ASN A 78 58.68 -0.21 -25.80
N LEU A 79 57.89 0.11 -24.76
CA LEU A 79 58.25 1.14 -23.76
C LEU A 79 58.57 0.58 -22.38
N SER A 80 58.46 -0.71 -22.11
CA SER A 80 58.67 -1.35 -20.77
C SER A 80 58.04 -0.61 -19.60
N ALA A 81 57.29 0.46 -19.85
CA ALA A 81 56.66 1.34 -18.85
C ALA A 81 55.30 0.82 -18.33
N LEU A 82 54.61 -0.03 -19.09
CA LEU A 82 53.33 -0.61 -18.76
C LEU A 82 53.45 -2.13 -18.61
N THR A 83 52.92 -2.65 -17.54
CA THR A 83 52.84 -4.11 -17.37
C THR A 83 51.64 -4.68 -18.15
N GLU A 84 51.77 -5.94 -18.61
CA GLU A 84 50.63 -6.65 -19.24
C GLU A 84 49.35 -6.63 -18.38
N ARG A 85 49.51 -6.62 -17.04
CA ARG A 85 48.42 -6.51 -16.10
C ARG A 85 47.70 -5.15 -16.19
N ASP A 86 48.43 -4.06 -16.42
CA ASP A 86 47.85 -2.73 -16.52
C ASP A 86 47.05 -2.56 -17.81
N VAL A 87 47.56 -3.14 -18.93
CA VAL A 87 46.86 -3.18 -20.22
C VAL A 87 45.57 -3.99 -20.09
N ALA A 88 45.61 -5.16 -19.44
CA ALA A 88 44.41 -5.99 -19.18
C ALA A 88 43.38 -5.27 -18.33
N ARG A 89 43.80 -4.57 -17.27
CA ARG A 89 42.91 -3.79 -16.38
C ARG A 89 42.21 -2.64 -17.13
N LEU A 90 42.99 -1.90 -17.94
CA LEU A 90 42.45 -0.79 -18.74
C LEU A 90 41.44 -1.29 -19.79
N THR A 91 41.79 -2.34 -20.51
CA THR A 91 40.93 -2.95 -21.53
C THR A 91 39.62 -3.47 -20.92
N THR A 92 39.71 -4.21 -19.79
CA THR A 92 38.54 -4.71 -19.05
C THR A 92 37.68 -3.57 -18.58
N SER A 93 38.25 -2.47 -18.06
CA SER A 93 37.49 -1.31 -17.60
C SER A 93 36.74 -0.63 -18.76
N ILE A 94 37.36 -0.50 -19.93
CA ILE A 94 36.70 0.04 -21.12
C ILE A 94 35.51 -0.84 -21.50
N VAL A 95 35.69 -2.16 -21.51
CA VAL A 95 34.61 -3.12 -21.83
C VAL A 95 33.46 -2.98 -20.80
N LEU A 96 33.77 -2.88 -19.50
CA LEU A 96 32.75 -2.70 -18.45
C LEU A 96 31.98 -1.39 -18.60
N ILE A 97 32.66 -0.28 -18.91
CA ILE A 97 32.02 1.03 -19.19
C ILE A 97 31.10 0.92 -20.42
N VAL A 98 31.54 0.24 -21.47
CA VAL A 98 30.73 0.04 -22.67
C VAL A 98 29.48 -0.78 -22.39
N ILE A 99 29.64 -1.89 -21.66
CA ILE A 99 28.53 -2.73 -21.24
C ILE A 99 27.57 -1.92 -20.34
N GLY A 100 28.09 -1.20 -19.35
CA GLY A 100 27.29 -0.35 -18.46
C GLY A 100 26.50 0.70 -19.24
N ARG A 101 27.17 1.40 -20.20
CA ARG A 101 26.47 2.35 -21.06
C ARG A 101 25.41 1.69 -21.97
N ALA A 102 25.70 0.51 -22.49
CA ALA A 102 24.74 -0.24 -23.30
C ALA A 102 23.52 -0.65 -22.49
N LEU A 103 23.71 -1.09 -21.24
CA LEU A 103 22.65 -1.42 -20.31
C LEU A 103 21.80 -0.18 -19.98
N ILE A 104 22.43 0.97 -19.71
CA ILE A 104 21.71 2.22 -19.46
C ILE A 104 20.84 2.57 -20.68
N VAL A 105 21.43 2.66 -21.87
CA VAL A 105 20.68 3.05 -23.08
C VAL A 105 19.59 2.05 -23.41
N GLY A 106 19.86 0.75 -23.28
CA GLY A 106 18.88 -0.31 -23.51
C GLY A 106 17.73 -0.29 -22.53
N GLY A 107 18.03 -0.18 -21.23
CA GLY A 107 17.04 -0.13 -20.18
C GLY A 107 16.17 1.11 -20.24
N LEU A 108 16.74 2.28 -20.49
CA LEU A 108 15.97 3.52 -20.70
C LEU A 108 15.01 3.40 -21.89
N LYS A 109 15.45 2.80 -22.99
CA LYS A 109 14.57 2.53 -24.15
C LYS A 109 13.46 1.54 -23.82
N PHE A 110 13.74 0.54 -22.98
CA PHE A 110 12.74 -0.41 -22.51
C PHE A 110 11.72 0.28 -21.59
N LEU A 111 12.16 1.07 -20.62
CA LEU A 111 11.29 1.84 -19.71
C LEU A 111 10.34 2.79 -20.49
N HIS A 112 10.82 3.38 -21.59
CA HIS A 112 10.02 4.24 -22.48
C HIS A 112 9.24 3.46 -23.56
N SER A 113 9.28 2.14 -23.56
CA SER A 113 8.56 1.35 -24.56
C SER A 113 7.05 1.40 -24.32
N ALA A 114 6.28 1.33 -25.42
CA ALA A 114 4.81 1.33 -25.34
C ALA A 114 4.26 0.12 -24.56
N ALA A 115 4.99 -1.01 -24.52
CA ALA A 115 4.62 -2.19 -23.77
C ALA A 115 4.74 -1.96 -22.27
N PHE A 116 5.88 -1.42 -21.82
CA PHE A 116 6.12 -1.09 -20.41
C PHE A 116 5.16 -0.01 -19.91
N ASN A 117 4.97 1.05 -20.70
CA ASN A 117 4.03 2.13 -20.37
C ASN A 117 2.59 1.63 -20.22
N ARG A 118 2.12 0.73 -21.10
CA ARG A 118 0.78 0.16 -20.98
C ARG A 118 0.62 -0.75 -19.76
N TRP A 119 1.66 -1.46 -19.38
CA TRP A 119 1.59 -2.39 -18.26
C TRP A 119 1.68 -1.70 -16.90
N LEU A 120 2.67 -0.80 -16.72
CA LEU A 120 2.94 -0.18 -15.42
C LEU A 120 2.12 1.08 -15.16
N MET A 121 1.81 1.84 -16.22
CA MET A 121 1.19 3.17 -16.13
C MET A 121 -0.31 3.18 -16.41
N ARG A 122 -0.95 2.01 -16.44
CA ARG A 122 -2.39 1.88 -16.73
C ARG A 122 -3.27 2.67 -15.75
N GLU A 123 -2.77 2.89 -14.53
CA GLU A 123 -3.52 3.53 -13.45
C GLU A 123 -3.20 5.02 -13.24
N ILE A 124 -2.20 5.56 -13.96
CA ILE A 124 -1.83 6.98 -13.85
C ILE A 124 -2.49 7.74 -15.00
N GLU A 125 -3.58 8.42 -14.70
CA GLU A 125 -4.35 9.21 -15.70
C GLU A 125 -3.62 10.49 -16.09
N ASN A 126 -2.86 11.10 -15.17
CA ASN A 126 -2.22 12.38 -15.38
C ASN A 126 -0.88 12.22 -16.12
N GLU A 127 -0.77 12.81 -17.32
CA GLU A 127 0.47 12.76 -18.12
C GLU A 127 1.68 13.38 -17.42
N ARG A 128 1.51 14.41 -16.61
CA ARG A 128 2.61 15.04 -15.86
C ARG A 128 3.16 14.11 -14.78
N GLU A 129 2.29 13.42 -14.06
CA GLU A 129 2.68 12.44 -13.04
C GLU A 129 3.40 11.26 -13.66
N ARG A 130 2.92 10.79 -14.81
CA ARG A 130 3.57 9.72 -15.59
C ARG A 130 4.98 10.11 -16.01
N ALA A 131 5.14 11.33 -16.56
CA ALA A 131 6.46 11.82 -16.98
C ALA A 131 7.42 11.97 -15.80
N MET A 132 6.94 12.45 -14.65
CA MET A 132 7.73 12.56 -13.42
C MET A 132 8.16 11.17 -12.93
N MET A 133 7.26 10.21 -12.88
CA MET A 133 7.55 8.84 -12.43
C MET A 133 8.55 8.14 -13.35
N LEU A 134 8.42 8.26 -14.67
CA LEU A 134 9.39 7.76 -15.62
C LEU A 134 10.77 8.38 -15.40
N SER A 135 10.84 9.70 -15.21
CA SER A 135 12.12 10.39 -14.96
C SER A 135 12.80 9.94 -13.67
N LEU A 136 12.04 9.61 -12.63
CA LEU A 136 12.57 9.04 -11.39
C LEU A 136 13.10 7.62 -11.61
N LEU A 137 12.35 6.77 -12.31
CA LEU A 137 12.78 5.41 -12.66
C LEU A 137 14.07 5.43 -13.51
N ASP A 138 14.16 6.32 -14.49
CA ASP A 138 15.35 6.52 -15.31
C ASP A 138 16.58 6.86 -14.48
N ARG A 139 16.42 7.78 -13.51
CA ARG A 139 17.52 8.17 -12.63
C ARG A 139 17.95 7.04 -11.71
N ILE A 140 16.99 6.37 -11.04
CA ILE A 140 17.28 5.25 -10.14
C ILE A 140 17.99 4.13 -10.93
N TYR A 141 17.45 3.74 -12.09
CA TYR A 141 18.03 2.73 -12.94
C TYR A 141 19.47 3.09 -13.36
N SER A 142 19.67 4.32 -13.82
CA SER A 142 20.99 4.80 -14.25
C SER A 142 22.00 4.81 -13.10
N ILE A 143 21.60 5.26 -11.90
CA ILE A 143 22.46 5.26 -10.71
C ILE A 143 22.86 3.83 -10.35
N VAL A 144 21.92 2.87 -10.35
CA VAL A 144 22.23 1.47 -10.02
C VAL A 144 23.22 0.88 -11.00
N ILE A 145 23.03 1.09 -12.32
CA ILE A 145 23.98 0.58 -13.34
C ILE A 145 25.36 1.23 -13.20
N VAL A 146 25.42 2.53 -12.94
CA VAL A 146 26.69 3.24 -12.72
C VAL A 146 27.42 2.66 -11.50
N LEU A 147 26.72 2.45 -10.38
CA LEU A 147 27.31 1.88 -9.16
C LEU A 147 27.84 0.46 -9.39
N VAL A 148 27.05 -0.39 -10.05
CA VAL A 148 27.46 -1.76 -10.39
C VAL A 148 28.66 -1.78 -11.32
N THR A 149 28.66 -0.91 -12.35
CA THR A 149 29.77 -0.77 -13.28
C THR A 149 31.04 -0.28 -12.57
N PHE A 150 30.90 0.70 -11.69
CA PHE A 150 32.01 1.21 -10.89
C PHE A 150 32.58 0.12 -9.96
N ALA A 151 31.73 -0.64 -9.28
CA ALA A 151 32.12 -1.75 -8.44
C ALA A 151 32.90 -2.83 -9.24
N ALA A 152 32.41 -3.17 -10.44
CA ALA A 152 33.09 -4.12 -11.32
C ALA A 152 34.47 -3.60 -11.78
N ILE A 153 34.58 -2.31 -12.06
CA ILE A 153 35.87 -1.66 -12.39
C ILE A 153 36.84 -1.74 -11.20
N MET A 154 36.37 -1.46 -9.97
CA MET A 154 37.20 -1.58 -8.76
C MET A 154 37.80 -2.99 -8.62
N VAL A 155 36.99 -4.03 -8.86
CA VAL A 155 37.47 -5.43 -8.85
C VAL A 155 38.51 -5.67 -9.97
N ALA A 156 38.26 -5.13 -11.15
CA ALA A 156 39.24 -5.23 -12.29
C ALA A 156 40.58 -4.57 -11.95
N PHE A 157 40.59 -3.48 -11.17
CA PHE A 157 41.80 -2.84 -10.65
C PHE A 157 42.48 -3.58 -9.47
N GLY A 158 41.90 -4.69 -9.01
CA GLY A 158 42.49 -5.55 -8.00
C GLY A 158 41.99 -5.33 -6.59
N VAL A 159 40.94 -4.51 -6.43
CA VAL A 159 40.23 -4.43 -5.12
C VAL A 159 39.55 -5.79 -4.89
N SER A 160 39.65 -6.32 -3.66
CA SER A 160 39.09 -7.62 -3.37
C SER A 160 37.56 -7.59 -3.53
N PRO A 161 36.95 -8.60 -4.19
CA PRO A 161 35.48 -8.70 -4.30
C PRO A 161 34.76 -8.66 -2.95
N THR A 162 35.42 -9.20 -1.91
CA THR A 162 34.88 -9.16 -0.54
C THR A 162 34.79 -7.73 0.01
N ALA A 163 35.79 -6.88 -0.24
CA ALA A 163 35.77 -5.48 0.20
C ALA A 163 34.68 -4.69 -0.55
N VAL A 164 34.56 -4.88 -1.86
CA VAL A 164 33.49 -4.25 -2.66
C VAL A 164 32.12 -4.74 -2.20
N GLY A 165 31.97 -6.05 -1.95
CA GLY A 165 30.75 -6.65 -1.43
C GLY A 165 30.40 -6.14 -0.04
N ALA A 166 31.36 -5.91 0.84
CA ALA A 166 31.13 -5.35 2.18
C ALA A 166 30.62 -3.90 2.09
N VAL A 167 31.18 -3.06 1.23
CA VAL A 167 30.73 -1.68 1.02
C VAL A 167 29.33 -1.63 0.42
N LEU A 168 29.07 -2.41 -0.63
CA LEU A 168 27.76 -2.48 -1.26
C LEU A 168 26.71 -3.08 -0.32
N GLY A 169 27.08 -4.09 0.46
CA GLY A 169 26.23 -4.71 1.46
C GLY A 169 25.86 -3.74 2.58
N GLY A 170 26.83 -2.99 3.11
CA GLY A 170 26.59 -1.94 4.10
C GLY A 170 25.70 -0.83 3.57
N ALA A 171 25.95 -0.35 2.34
CA ALA A 171 25.09 0.61 1.67
C ALA A 171 23.67 0.06 1.44
N GLY A 172 23.57 -1.22 1.04
CA GLY A 172 22.29 -1.92 0.85
C GLY A 172 21.48 -2.00 2.13
N ILE A 173 22.11 -2.29 3.26
CA ILE A 173 21.47 -2.30 4.58
C ILE A 173 20.96 -0.90 4.94
N GLY A 174 21.76 0.15 4.73
CA GLY A 174 21.35 1.54 4.95
C GLY A 174 20.13 1.95 4.12
N ILE A 175 20.15 1.63 2.82
CA ILE A 175 19.01 1.88 1.92
C ILE A 175 17.79 1.05 2.36
N GLY A 176 18.00 -0.22 2.74
CA GLY A 176 16.95 -1.11 3.24
C GLY A 176 16.21 -0.52 4.43
N PHE A 177 16.92 -0.04 5.44
CA PHE A 177 16.33 0.65 6.59
C PHE A 177 15.64 1.96 6.18
N GLY A 178 16.27 2.76 5.29
CA GLY A 178 15.68 4.00 4.79
C GLY A 178 14.39 3.81 4.00
N THR A 179 14.21 2.66 3.35
CA THR A 179 13.02 2.32 2.54
C THR A 179 12.06 1.37 3.23
N GLN A 180 12.31 0.99 4.48
CA GLN A 180 11.53 -0.01 5.22
C GLN A 180 10.03 0.31 5.23
N GLN A 181 9.66 1.56 5.52
CA GLN A 181 8.25 1.98 5.56
C GLN A 181 7.57 1.89 4.19
N ILE A 182 8.31 2.24 3.13
CA ILE A 182 7.80 2.14 1.74
C ILE A 182 7.53 0.68 1.41
N SER A 183 8.48 -0.21 1.72
CA SER A 183 8.36 -1.64 1.49
C SER A 183 7.20 -2.25 2.29
N GLN A 184 7.02 -1.86 3.55
CA GLN A 184 5.90 -2.32 4.37
C GLN A 184 4.55 -1.94 3.75
N ASN A 185 4.37 -0.69 3.32
CA ASN A 185 3.13 -0.26 2.68
C ASN A 185 2.86 -1.01 1.38
N PHE A 186 3.88 -1.19 0.56
CA PHE A 186 3.78 -1.92 -0.70
C PHE A 186 3.40 -3.40 -0.47
N LEU A 187 4.10 -4.09 0.42
CA LEU A 187 3.82 -5.50 0.75
C LEU A 187 2.44 -5.66 1.38
N SER A 188 2.04 -4.74 2.26
CA SER A 188 0.70 -4.73 2.84
C SER A 188 -0.37 -4.51 1.78
N GLY A 189 -0.16 -3.60 0.82
CA GLY A 189 -1.06 -3.42 -0.32
C GLY A 189 -1.22 -4.69 -1.15
N LEU A 190 -0.12 -5.39 -1.39
CA LEU A 190 -0.14 -6.68 -2.08
C LEU A 190 -0.92 -7.75 -1.29
N MET A 191 -0.73 -7.80 0.04
CA MET A 191 -1.47 -8.70 0.93
C MET A 191 -2.98 -8.38 0.95
N LEU A 192 -3.37 -7.12 0.94
CA LEU A 192 -4.77 -6.70 0.81
C LEU A 192 -5.39 -7.21 -0.50
N PHE A 193 -4.64 -7.15 -1.59
CA PHE A 193 -5.08 -7.64 -2.89
C PHE A 193 -5.29 -9.16 -2.91
N PHE A 194 -4.43 -9.94 -2.26
CA PHE A 194 -4.56 -11.40 -2.21
C PHE A 194 -5.58 -11.88 -1.17
N ASN A 195 -5.50 -11.39 0.06
CA ASN A 195 -6.33 -11.87 1.17
C ASN A 195 -7.74 -11.27 1.18
N ARG A 196 -7.93 -10.09 0.60
CA ARG A 196 -9.19 -9.37 0.46
C ARG A 196 -10.03 -9.30 1.74
N PRO A 197 -9.50 -8.85 2.87
CA PRO A 197 -10.29 -8.68 4.09
C PRO A 197 -11.46 -7.72 3.87
N PHE A 198 -11.30 -6.80 2.93
CA PHE A 198 -12.34 -5.91 2.39
C PHE A 198 -12.11 -5.70 0.88
N ALA A 199 -13.10 -5.18 0.19
CA ALA A 199 -13.05 -4.83 -1.23
C ALA A 199 -13.45 -3.36 -1.44
N GLU A 200 -13.21 -2.85 -2.65
CA GLU A 200 -13.74 -1.56 -3.08
C GLU A 200 -15.28 -1.58 -3.00
N GLY A 201 -15.85 -0.55 -2.40
CA GLY A 201 -17.26 -0.46 -2.07
C GLY A 201 -17.64 -0.93 -0.67
N ASP A 202 -16.78 -1.66 0.05
CA ASP A 202 -17.06 -2.08 1.44
C ASP A 202 -16.97 -0.88 2.38
N TRP A 203 -17.87 -0.82 3.35
CA TRP A 203 -17.77 0.04 4.51
C TRP A 203 -16.84 -0.61 5.53
N ILE A 204 -15.75 0.06 5.89
CA ILE A 204 -14.77 -0.43 6.85
C ILE A 204 -14.53 0.59 7.97
N LYS A 205 -14.10 0.06 9.11
CA LYS A 205 -13.60 0.84 10.24
C LYS A 205 -12.27 0.28 10.70
N VAL A 206 -11.27 1.15 10.77
CA VAL A 206 -9.89 0.85 11.19
C VAL A 206 -9.43 1.91 12.16
N SER A 207 -9.14 1.52 13.42
CA SER A 207 -8.83 2.48 14.48
C SER A 207 -9.94 3.52 14.63
N SER A 208 -9.62 4.80 14.50
CA SER A 208 -10.59 5.91 14.53
C SER A 208 -11.13 6.29 13.14
N PHE A 209 -10.68 5.62 12.08
CA PHE A 209 -11.06 5.93 10.72
C PHE A 209 -12.21 5.03 10.25
N GLU A 210 -13.22 5.63 9.64
CA GLU A 210 -14.41 4.94 9.18
C GLU A 210 -14.90 5.53 7.85
N GLY A 211 -15.29 4.66 6.90
CA GLY A 211 -15.77 5.09 5.61
C GLY A 211 -15.88 3.95 4.60
N THR A 212 -16.30 4.30 3.39
CA THR A 212 -16.41 3.37 2.26
C THR A 212 -15.12 3.34 1.47
N VAL A 213 -14.61 2.14 1.17
CA VAL A 213 -13.40 1.95 0.36
C VAL A 213 -13.68 2.37 -1.07
N GLU A 214 -12.99 3.40 -1.56
CA GLU A 214 -13.09 3.82 -2.96
C GLU A 214 -12.06 3.08 -3.83
N ARG A 215 -10.80 2.96 -3.34
CA ARG A 215 -9.72 2.35 -4.11
C ARG A 215 -8.63 1.80 -3.21
N ILE A 216 -8.15 0.60 -3.54
CA ILE A 216 -6.98 -0.02 -2.90
C ILE A 216 -5.77 0.22 -3.81
N GLY A 217 -4.87 1.13 -3.40
CA GLY A 217 -3.64 1.43 -4.12
C GLY A 217 -2.45 0.60 -3.62
N TRP A 218 -1.29 0.77 -4.28
CA TRP A 218 -0.05 0.07 -3.91
C TRP A 218 0.54 0.50 -2.57
N TYR A 219 0.37 1.76 -2.21
CA TYR A 219 0.96 2.36 -1.01
C TYR A 219 -0.09 2.74 0.03
N HIS A 220 -1.22 3.25 -0.41
CA HIS A 220 -2.33 3.66 0.44
C HIS A 220 -3.67 3.24 -0.14
N THR A 221 -4.62 2.99 0.73
CA THR A 221 -6.03 2.77 0.40
C THR A 221 -6.78 4.08 0.59
N ARG A 222 -7.57 4.47 -0.41
CA ARG A 222 -8.46 5.64 -0.32
C ARG A 222 -9.84 5.20 0.13
N ILE A 223 -10.33 5.83 1.19
CA ILE A 223 -11.69 5.66 1.66
C ILE A 223 -12.43 7.01 1.59
N CYS A 224 -13.73 6.97 1.42
CA CYS A 224 -14.63 8.11 1.53
C CYS A 224 -15.30 8.08 2.90
N THR A 225 -15.08 9.09 3.72
CA THR A 225 -15.76 9.21 5.03
C THR A 225 -17.23 9.54 4.84
N PHE A 226 -18.05 9.39 5.89
CA PHE A 226 -19.46 9.77 5.82
C PHE A 226 -19.70 11.26 5.51
N ASP A 227 -18.72 12.13 5.84
CA ASP A 227 -18.72 13.54 5.46
C ASP A 227 -18.32 13.78 3.98
N GLN A 228 -18.22 12.72 3.17
CA GLN A 228 -17.82 12.78 1.77
C GLN A 228 -16.41 13.34 1.54
N ARG A 229 -15.49 13.09 2.48
CA ARG A 229 -14.08 13.49 2.38
C ARG A 229 -13.21 12.31 2.01
N PRO A 230 -12.32 12.44 1.01
CA PRO A 230 -11.34 11.40 0.73
C PRO A 230 -10.32 11.32 1.87
N LEU A 231 -10.09 10.12 2.38
CA LEU A 231 -9.09 9.83 3.41
C LEU A 231 -8.11 8.77 2.86
N PHE A 232 -6.82 9.04 2.97
CA PHE A 232 -5.76 8.17 2.49
C PHE A 232 -5.10 7.46 3.68
N ILE A 233 -5.28 6.16 3.76
CA ILE A 233 -4.75 5.32 4.84
C ILE A 233 -3.55 4.52 4.29
N PRO A 234 -2.34 4.66 4.88
CA PRO A 234 -1.20 3.82 4.50
C PRO A 234 -1.52 2.33 4.68
N ASN A 235 -1.20 1.51 3.68
CA ASN A 235 -1.58 0.09 3.71
C ASN A 235 -0.94 -0.69 4.87
N ALA A 236 0.22 -0.27 5.35
CA ALA A 236 0.87 -0.89 6.52
C ALA A 236 0.00 -0.86 7.78
N LEU A 237 -0.91 0.12 7.91
CA LEU A 237 -1.84 0.20 9.04
C LEU A 237 -2.78 -1.00 9.06
N PHE A 238 -3.26 -1.45 7.92
CA PHE A 238 -4.18 -2.60 7.82
C PHE A 238 -3.50 -3.93 8.17
N ALA A 239 -2.16 -4.01 8.10
CA ALA A 239 -1.42 -5.20 8.48
C ALA A 239 -1.23 -5.33 10.00
N THR A 240 -1.32 -4.22 10.75
CA THR A 240 -1.01 -4.16 12.18
C THR A 240 -2.20 -3.84 13.07
N THR A 241 -3.32 -3.39 12.48
CA THR A 241 -4.51 -2.94 13.21
C THR A 241 -5.71 -3.81 12.85
N PRO A 242 -6.55 -4.18 13.82
CA PRO A 242 -7.81 -4.88 13.55
C PRO A 242 -8.70 -4.05 12.62
N ILE A 243 -9.37 -4.76 11.70
CA ILE A 243 -10.28 -4.18 10.72
C ILE A 243 -11.69 -4.68 11.04
N GLU A 244 -12.62 -3.79 11.28
CA GLU A 244 -14.05 -4.10 11.26
C GLU A 244 -14.56 -3.84 9.83
N ASN A 245 -15.40 -4.76 9.34
CA ASN A 245 -16.05 -4.61 8.03
C ASN A 245 -17.59 -4.60 8.20
N PRO A 246 -18.17 -3.44 8.58
CA PRO A 246 -19.63 -3.29 8.67
C PRO A 246 -20.31 -3.50 7.31
N GLY A 247 -19.62 -3.31 6.18
CA GLY A 247 -20.15 -3.59 4.84
C GLY A 247 -20.48 -5.07 4.62
N ARG A 248 -19.86 -5.98 5.39
CA ARG A 248 -20.10 -7.43 5.35
C ARG A 248 -20.75 -7.97 6.63
N MET A 249 -21.46 -7.12 7.40
CA MET A 249 -22.17 -7.57 8.58
C MET A 249 -23.29 -8.55 8.21
N TYR A 250 -23.56 -9.47 9.10
CA TYR A 250 -24.63 -10.45 8.90
C TYR A 250 -26.01 -9.93 9.33
N HIS A 251 -26.04 -9.08 10.36
CA HIS A 251 -27.25 -8.52 10.95
C HIS A 251 -26.93 -7.17 11.56
N ARG A 252 -27.91 -6.27 11.62
CA ARG A 252 -27.77 -5.06 12.42
C ARG A 252 -28.41 -5.27 13.79
N ARG A 253 -27.69 -4.82 14.81
CA ARG A 253 -28.10 -4.93 16.19
C ARG A 253 -28.90 -3.70 16.62
N ILE A 254 -30.02 -3.91 17.29
CA ILE A 254 -30.70 -2.91 18.14
C ILE A 254 -30.23 -3.21 19.54
N CYS A 255 -29.59 -2.26 20.20
CA CYS A 255 -29.11 -2.37 21.59
C CYS A 255 -29.29 -1.00 22.25
N GLU A 256 -30.42 -0.85 22.89
CA GLU A 256 -30.83 0.42 23.48
C GLU A 256 -31.34 0.19 24.89
N GLU A 257 -31.36 1.25 25.67
CA GLU A 257 -31.76 1.24 27.05
C GLU A 257 -32.92 2.22 27.23
N ILE A 258 -34.06 1.73 27.74
CA ILE A 258 -35.19 2.58 28.10
C ILE A 258 -35.16 2.84 29.61
N SER A 259 -35.40 4.08 30.01
CA SER A 259 -35.37 4.53 31.37
C SER A 259 -36.80 4.77 31.86
N LEU A 260 -37.25 4.00 32.85
CA LEU A 260 -38.58 4.11 33.48
C LEU A 260 -38.46 4.77 34.84
N ARG A 261 -39.57 5.37 35.32
CA ARG A 261 -39.61 6.01 36.65
C ARG A 261 -39.53 4.97 37.77
N TYR A 262 -39.00 5.32 38.92
CA TYR A 262 -39.00 4.48 40.11
C TYR A 262 -40.39 4.15 40.62
N GLU A 263 -41.35 5.07 40.42
CA GLU A 263 -42.75 4.88 40.79
C GLU A 263 -43.42 3.73 40.03
N ASP A 264 -42.91 3.44 38.85
CA ASP A 264 -43.44 2.42 37.94
C ASP A 264 -42.80 1.03 38.14
N LEU A 265 -42.00 0.82 39.19
CA LEU A 265 -41.33 -0.44 39.49
C LEU A 265 -42.28 -1.65 39.44
N GLY A 266 -43.50 -1.49 39.88
CA GLY A 266 -44.53 -2.54 39.87
C GLY A 266 -44.92 -3.01 38.47
N CYS A 267 -44.78 -2.15 37.45
CA CYS A 267 -45.12 -2.44 36.05
C CYS A 267 -43.96 -2.97 35.22
N VAL A 268 -42.70 -2.88 35.71
CA VAL A 268 -41.52 -3.25 34.95
C VAL A 268 -41.55 -4.70 34.44
N SER A 269 -41.98 -5.64 35.29
CA SER A 269 -42.07 -7.06 34.89
C SER A 269 -43.04 -7.28 33.72
N GLN A 270 -44.18 -6.59 33.73
CA GLN A 270 -45.16 -6.63 32.65
C GLN A 270 -44.60 -6.00 31.39
N ILE A 271 -44.02 -4.81 31.48
CA ILE A 271 -43.40 -4.10 30.35
C ILE A 271 -42.32 -4.96 29.70
N VAL A 272 -41.42 -5.57 30.48
CA VAL A 272 -40.36 -6.47 29.96
C VAL A 272 -40.98 -7.65 29.21
N SER A 273 -42.04 -8.27 29.75
CA SER A 273 -42.72 -9.38 29.09
C SER A 273 -43.39 -8.96 27.77
N ASP A 274 -44.10 -7.84 27.77
CA ASP A 274 -44.85 -7.37 26.60
C ASP A 274 -43.90 -6.88 25.49
N VAL A 275 -42.82 -6.17 25.85
CA VAL A 275 -41.77 -5.77 24.88
C VAL A 275 -41.06 -7.00 24.27
N LYS A 276 -40.76 -8.01 25.08
CA LYS A 276 -40.19 -9.25 24.61
C LYS A 276 -41.11 -9.98 23.66
N GLN A 277 -42.39 -10.08 23.98
CA GLN A 277 -43.40 -10.68 23.12
C GLN A 277 -43.57 -9.90 21.82
N MET A 278 -43.61 -8.57 21.88
CA MET A 278 -43.65 -7.71 20.70
C MET A 278 -42.47 -7.97 19.76
N LEU A 279 -41.24 -8.02 20.30
CA LEU A 279 -40.04 -8.30 19.51
C LEU A 279 -40.07 -9.70 18.87
N GLN A 280 -40.58 -10.72 19.60
CA GLN A 280 -40.72 -12.08 19.08
C GLN A 280 -41.74 -12.18 17.93
N GLN A 281 -42.72 -11.30 17.87
CA GLN A 281 -43.72 -11.25 16.81
C GLN A 281 -43.38 -10.25 15.71
N HIS A 282 -42.31 -9.46 15.89
CA HIS A 282 -42.00 -8.37 14.98
C HIS A 282 -41.39 -8.90 13.65
N PRO A 283 -41.94 -8.54 12.49
CA PRO A 283 -41.53 -9.11 11.19
C PRO A 283 -40.11 -8.77 10.82
N ALA A 284 -39.57 -7.64 11.22
CA ALA A 284 -38.24 -7.17 10.94
C ALA A 284 -37.13 -7.79 11.82
N ILE A 285 -37.52 -8.37 12.99
CA ILE A 285 -36.56 -8.96 13.94
C ILE A 285 -36.29 -10.43 13.55
N ASP A 286 -35.04 -10.82 13.60
CA ASP A 286 -34.61 -12.19 13.31
C ASP A 286 -34.80 -13.06 14.58
N GLN A 287 -35.77 -13.96 14.49
CA GLN A 287 -36.15 -14.84 15.59
C GLN A 287 -35.11 -15.95 15.85
N SER A 288 -34.18 -16.18 14.93
CA SER A 288 -33.09 -17.15 15.10
C SER A 288 -31.94 -16.61 15.96
N LYS A 289 -31.96 -15.31 16.22
CA LYS A 289 -30.93 -14.58 16.99
C LYS A 289 -31.43 -14.28 18.40
N THR A 290 -30.48 -13.95 19.26
CA THR A 290 -30.76 -13.63 20.64
C THR A 290 -31.65 -12.38 20.78
N ILE A 291 -32.75 -12.51 21.47
CA ILE A 291 -33.66 -11.42 21.86
C ILE A 291 -33.65 -11.35 23.38
N LEU A 292 -33.16 -10.24 23.92
CA LEU A 292 -33.17 -9.97 25.38
C LEU A 292 -33.90 -8.67 25.66
N VAL A 293 -34.74 -8.74 26.67
CA VAL A 293 -35.36 -7.57 27.28
C VAL A 293 -35.29 -7.80 28.80
N ASN A 294 -34.48 -7.00 29.46
CA ASN A 294 -34.20 -7.23 30.88
C ASN A 294 -34.02 -5.89 31.62
N PHE A 295 -34.55 -5.82 32.82
CA PHE A 295 -34.10 -4.81 33.75
C PHE A 295 -32.64 -5.09 34.13
N ASN A 296 -31.75 -4.19 33.76
CA ASN A 296 -30.30 -4.41 33.84
C ASN A 296 -29.59 -3.47 34.82
N GLN A 297 -30.17 -2.31 35.12
CA GLN A 297 -29.49 -1.33 35.99
C GLN A 297 -30.45 -0.41 36.76
N TRP A 298 -30.08 -0.13 37.98
CA TRP A 298 -30.63 0.98 38.78
C TRP A 298 -29.89 2.26 38.42
N GLY A 299 -30.53 3.19 37.74
CA GLY A 299 -29.97 4.50 37.42
C GLY A 299 -30.14 5.49 38.58
N SER A 300 -29.51 6.67 38.49
CA SER A 300 -29.64 7.73 39.51
C SER A 300 -31.06 8.27 39.67
N SER A 301 -31.85 8.25 38.59
CA SER A 301 -33.23 8.75 38.54
C SER A 301 -34.17 7.83 37.76
N SER A 302 -33.72 6.62 37.42
CA SER A 302 -34.44 5.73 36.50
C SER A 302 -34.19 4.26 36.80
N ILE A 303 -35.14 3.44 36.36
CA ILE A 303 -35.00 2.00 36.21
C ILE A 303 -34.70 1.74 34.76
N ASN A 304 -33.52 1.15 34.44
CA ASN A 304 -33.10 0.95 33.09
C ASN A 304 -33.42 -0.47 32.61
N VAL A 305 -34.10 -0.56 31.49
CA VAL A 305 -34.42 -1.83 30.82
C VAL A 305 -33.74 -1.90 29.50
N MET A 306 -32.84 -2.86 29.36
CA MET A 306 -32.11 -3.11 28.13
C MET A 306 -32.95 -3.86 27.10
N ILE A 307 -32.95 -3.40 25.89
CA ILE A 307 -33.53 -4.04 24.70
C ILE A 307 -32.38 -4.45 23.78
N TYR A 308 -32.29 -5.74 23.46
CA TYR A 308 -31.25 -6.30 22.61
C TYR A 308 -31.89 -7.25 21.61
N ALA A 309 -31.78 -6.92 20.33
CA ALA A 309 -32.33 -7.71 19.23
C ALA A 309 -31.52 -7.51 17.96
N PHE A 310 -31.69 -8.39 16.96
CA PHE A 310 -31.08 -8.28 15.64
C PHE A 310 -32.17 -8.17 14.59
N THR A 311 -31.96 -7.25 13.62
CA THR A 311 -32.81 -7.13 12.45
C THR A 311 -32.36 -8.09 11.35
N LYS A 312 -33.28 -8.46 10.45
CA LYS A 312 -32.97 -9.28 9.26
C LYS A 312 -32.23 -8.49 8.19
N THR A 313 -32.38 -7.17 8.18
CA THR A 313 -31.73 -6.29 7.19
C THR A 313 -30.34 -5.85 7.66
N THR A 314 -29.45 -5.66 6.69
CA THR A 314 -28.15 -4.99 6.88
C THR A 314 -28.12 -3.60 6.29
N ASP A 315 -29.15 -3.22 5.51
CA ASP A 315 -29.27 -1.86 4.96
C ASP A 315 -29.47 -0.85 6.09
N TRP A 316 -28.72 0.24 6.04
CA TRP A 316 -28.69 1.23 7.12
C TRP A 316 -29.99 2.05 7.19
N SER A 317 -30.49 2.47 6.06
CA SER A 317 -31.73 3.29 6.02
C SER A 317 -32.91 2.48 6.48
N LEU A 318 -33.07 1.28 5.93
CA LEU A 318 -34.15 0.36 6.31
C LEU A 318 -34.04 -0.08 7.79
N TRP A 319 -32.82 -0.23 8.30
CA TRP A 319 -32.61 -0.55 9.72
C TRP A 319 -33.07 0.59 10.63
N LEU A 320 -32.81 1.86 10.27
CA LEU A 320 -33.27 3.01 11.04
C LEU A 320 -34.82 3.07 11.09
N ASP A 321 -35.47 2.81 9.97
CA ASP A 321 -36.95 2.75 9.92
C ASP A 321 -37.47 1.63 10.80
N GLN A 322 -36.86 0.46 10.80
CA GLN A 322 -37.24 -0.67 11.65
C GLN A 322 -36.96 -0.40 13.13
N GLN A 323 -35.87 0.26 13.47
CA GLN A 323 -35.54 0.69 14.81
C GLN A 323 -36.57 1.68 15.34
N GLN A 324 -36.93 2.67 14.53
CA GLN A 324 -38.00 3.63 14.86
C GLN A 324 -39.31 2.93 15.13
N ASP A 325 -39.73 1.98 14.28
CA ASP A 325 -40.98 1.22 14.49
C ASP A 325 -40.96 0.45 15.81
N VAL A 326 -39.82 -0.21 16.13
CA VAL A 326 -39.65 -0.88 17.44
C VAL A 326 -39.78 0.10 18.58
N PHE A 327 -39.11 1.25 18.51
CA PHE A 327 -39.16 2.25 19.60
C PHE A 327 -40.55 2.83 19.83
N LEU A 328 -41.30 3.09 18.77
CA LEU A 328 -42.68 3.57 18.89
C LEU A 328 -43.59 2.52 19.54
N LYS A 329 -43.47 1.24 19.16
CA LYS A 329 -44.21 0.14 19.78
C LYS A 329 -43.81 -0.05 21.25
N VAL A 330 -42.55 0.10 21.60
CA VAL A 330 -42.10 0.09 23.00
C VAL A 330 -42.73 1.23 23.80
N ALA A 331 -42.79 2.44 23.23
CA ALA A 331 -43.41 3.59 23.86
C ALA A 331 -44.92 3.36 24.10
N ASP A 332 -45.61 2.74 23.16
CA ASP A 332 -47.03 2.39 23.31
C ASP A 332 -47.26 1.35 24.43
N ILE A 333 -46.38 0.33 24.53
CA ILE A 333 -46.43 -0.67 25.60
C ILE A 333 -46.23 -0.02 26.98
N VAL A 334 -45.23 0.89 27.13
CA VAL A 334 -44.94 1.61 28.34
C VAL A 334 -46.18 2.42 28.77
N LYS A 335 -46.79 3.17 27.84
CA LYS A 335 -48.02 3.95 28.10
C LYS A 335 -49.21 3.07 28.45
N ALA A 336 -49.40 1.93 27.75
CA ALA A 336 -50.49 1.01 28.01
C ALA A 336 -50.36 0.36 29.40
N ALA A 337 -49.16 0.16 29.93
CA ALA A 337 -48.90 -0.30 31.29
C ALA A 337 -49.12 0.78 32.36
N GLY A 338 -49.47 2.01 31.97
CA GLY A 338 -49.65 3.14 32.90
C GLY A 338 -48.34 3.72 33.44
N ALA A 339 -47.19 3.31 32.82
CA ALA A 339 -45.86 3.80 33.16
C ALA A 339 -45.44 4.96 32.27
N ASP A 340 -44.38 5.64 32.66
CA ASP A 340 -43.82 6.76 31.87
C ASP A 340 -42.29 6.71 31.89
N PHE A 341 -41.70 7.40 30.91
CA PHE A 341 -40.25 7.53 30.84
C PHE A 341 -39.70 8.42 31.94
N ALA A 342 -38.54 8.07 32.48
CA ALA A 342 -37.90 8.82 33.54
C ALA A 342 -37.30 10.13 33.04
N PHE A 343 -37.54 11.20 33.79
CA PHE A 343 -36.82 12.45 33.62
C PHE A 343 -35.69 12.56 34.65
N PRO A 344 -34.63 13.31 34.41
CA PRO A 344 -33.67 13.65 35.44
C PRO A 344 -34.37 14.31 36.64
N SER A 345 -34.31 13.67 37.79
CA SER A 345 -35.01 14.12 38.99
C SER A 345 -34.02 14.57 40.05
N THR A 346 -34.32 15.70 40.70
CA THR A 346 -33.56 16.22 41.84
C THR A 346 -34.51 16.45 43.03
N THR A 347 -34.21 15.83 44.16
CA THR A 347 -34.98 16.07 45.40
C THR A 347 -34.38 17.27 46.13
N LEU A 348 -35.20 18.29 46.31
CA LEU A 348 -34.82 19.49 47.06
C LEU A 348 -35.38 19.37 48.51
N TYR A 349 -34.49 19.34 49.47
CA TYR A 349 -34.86 19.43 50.87
C TYR A 349 -34.84 20.89 51.27
N ALA A 350 -36.04 21.48 51.50
CA ALA A 350 -36.16 22.83 52.03
C ALA A 350 -36.38 22.79 53.54
N SER A 351 -35.60 23.58 54.30
CA SER A 351 -35.84 23.75 55.69
C SER A 351 -37.25 24.40 55.98
N PRO A 352 -38.01 23.96 57.00
CA PRO A 352 -39.26 24.61 57.35
C PRO A 352 -39.02 26.11 57.58
N GLY A 353 -39.53 26.99 56.72
CA GLY A 353 -39.42 28.45 56.83
C GLY A 353 -38.78 29.13 55.52
N VAL A 354 -38.26 28.37 54.58
CA VAL A 354 -37.64 28.95 53.33
C VAL A 354 -38.60 28.89 52.11
N LEU A 355 -39.63 28.08 52.15
CA LEU A 355 -40.65 28.02 51.12
C LEU A 355 -41.94 28.75 51.50
N SER A 356 -41.90 30.06 51.65
CA SER A 356 -43.06 30.86 51.30
C SER A 356 -43.04 31.02 49.77
N LEU A 357 -43.66 30.12 49.08
CA LEU A 357 -44.05 30.35 47.69
C LEU A 357 -45.01 31.53 47.68
N GLN A 358 -44.49 32.75 47.58
CA GLN A 358 -45.29 33.87 47.12
C GLN A 358 -45.80 33.45 45.73
N ALA A 359 -47.08 33.05 45.69
CA ALA A 359 -47.80 32.96 44.43
C ALA A 359 -47.56 34.29 43.74
N ALA A 360 -46.86 34.24 42.59
CA ALA A 360 -46.66 35.41 41.79
C ALA A 360 -48.04 36.00 41.50
N ALA A 361 -48.29 37.18 42.06
CA ALA A 361 -49.55 37.90 41.80
C ALA A 361 -49.65 38.05 40.25
N PRO A 362 -50.84 37.85 39.67
CA PRO A 362 -51.07 38.01 38.27
C PRO A 362 -50.61 39.43 37.89
N ARG A 363 -49.75 39.55 36.89
CA ARG A 363 -49.32 40.84 36.33
C ARG A 363 -50.57 41.57 35.86
N PRO A 364 -50.80 42.83 36.30
CA PRO A 364 -51.91 43.61 35.79
C PRO A 364 -51.69 43.81 34.28
N ASP A 365 -52.73 43.52 33.50
CA ASP A 365 -52.83 43.76 32.08
C ASP A 365 -52.49 45.22 31.76
N THR A 366 -51.34 45.48 31.21
CA THR A 366 -51.04 46.74 30.55
C THR A 366 -51.73 46.73 29.20
N LYS A 367 -52.96 47.23 29.18
CA LYS A 367 -53.57 47.79 28.00
C LYS A 367 -52.79 49.05 27.64
N GLN A 368 -52.08 49.04 26.49
CA GLN A 368 -52.09 50.13 25.50
C GLN A 368 -51.57 49.60 24.17
#